data_490191b3f955a266931e89404bfa231d
#
_entry.id   490191b3f955a266931e89404bfa231d
#
_cell.length_a   1.000
_cell.length_b   1.000
_cell.length_c   1.000
_cell.angle_alpha   90.00
_cell.angle_beta   90.00
_cell.angle_gamma   90.00
#
_symmetry.space_group_name_H-M   'P 1'
#
loop_
_entity.id
_entity.type
_entity.pdbx_description
1 polymer ?
#
loop_
_entity_poly.entity_id
_entity_poly.type
_entity_poly.pdbx_seq_one_letter_code
_entity_poly.pdbx_strand_id
1 'polypeptide(L)'
;MATIAIIGALEKEIMQIKEELSNACMVQEAGLNVVTGGLDGLSIVATTAGMGTVNAAAATQHLISKYAPQAVVLSGIAGGLNPKLHIDDVVIGKRLRYLDTDTALIAESAPGLEEFGSTPALVDIAADVLAERGFVNASTNAAASNEGTKQFLVGTIATGNRFVTGA
;
A
#
# COMPACT_ATOMS: atom_id res chain seq x y z
N MET A 1 14.01 0.71 -18.61
CA MET A 1 13.57 1.50 -17.46
C MET A 1 12.65 0.61 -16.64
N ALA A 2 12.81 0.53 -15.33
CA ALA A 2 11.95 -0.30 -14.49
C ALA A 2 10.55 0.34 -14.38
N THR A 3 9.51 -0.47 -14.49
CA THR A 3 8.13 0.00 -14.34
C THR A 3 7.60 -0.38 -12.97
N ILE A 4 7.06 0.60 -12.25
CA ILE A 4 6.42 0.42 -10.94
C ILE A 4 4.95 0.80 -11.06
N ALA A 5 4.07 -0.08 -10.63
CA ALA A 5 2.65 0.22 -10.52
C ALA A 5 2.32 0.76 -9.12
N ILE A 6 1.56 1.85 -9.06
CA ILE A 6 1.11 2.45 -7.80
C ILE A 6 -0.42 2.49 -7.79
N ILE A 7 -1.01 1.96 -6.75
CA ILE A 7 -2.46 1.84 -6.62
C ILE A 7 -2.90 2.49 -5.30
N GLY A 8 -3.90 3.35 -5.39
CA GLY A 8 -4.64 3.85 -4.22
C GLY A 8 -6.11 3.48 -4.33
N ALA A 9 -6.82 3.38 -3.23
CA ALA A 9 -8.26 3.20 -3.23
C ALA A 9 -9.00 4.52 -3.53
N LEU A 10 -8.44 5.64 -3.10
CA LEU A 10 -9.00 6.98 -3.25
C LEU A 10 -8.03 7.88 -4.02
N GLU A 11 -8.57 8.84 -4.76
CA GLU A 11 -7.75 9.78 -5.52
C GLU A 11 -6.74 10.54 -4.65
N LYS A 12 -7.15 10.99 -3.48
CA LYS A 12 -6.29 11.73 -2.55
C LYS A 12 -5.07 10.93 -2.05
N GLU A 13 -5.10 9.60 -2.14
CA GLU A 13 -4.01 8.73 -1.68
C GLU A 13 -2.82 8.70 -2.64
N ILE A 14 -3.07 8.99 -3.92
CA ILE A 14 -2.05 8.95 -4.97
C ILE A 14 -1.96 10.23 -5.81
N MET A 15 -2.77 11.24 -5.48
CA MET A 15 -2.83 12.50 -6.22
C MET A 15 -1.47 13.19 -6.29
N GLN A 16 -0.77 13.31 -5.16
CA GLN A 16 0.54 13.93 -5.11
C GLN A 16 1.57 13.18 -5.99
N ILE A 17 1.52 11.84 -5.99
CA ILE A 17 2.40 11.04 -6.85
C ILE A 17 2.11 11.34 -8.32
N LYS A 18 0.83 11.42 -8.72
CA LYS A 18 0.45 11.74 -10.10
C LYS A 18 0.91 13.12 -10.53
N GLU A 19 0.86 14.10 -9.62
CA GLU A 19 1.29 15.49 -9.88
C GLU A 19 2.81 15.61 -10.05
N GLU A 20 3.60 14.75 -9.44
CA GLU A 20 5.07 14.72 -9.54
C GLU A 20 5.58 14.00 -10.80
N LEU A 21 4.71 13.30 -11.55
CA LEU A 21 5.14 12.57 -12.75
C LEU A 21 5.55 13.51 -13.88
N SER A 22 6.75 13.34 -14.39
CA SER A 22 7.20 13.98 -15.63
C SER A 22 6.56 13.30 -16.85
N ASN A 23 6.22 14.09 -17.87
CA ASN A 23 5.57 13.61 -19.10
C ASN A 23 4.31 12.77 -18.81
N ALA A 24 3.53 13.19 -17.83
CA ALA A 24 2.32 12.49 -17.43
C ALA A 24 1.32 12.37 -18.58
N CYS A 25 0.81 11.16 -18.79
CA CYS A 25 -0.23 10.87 -19.77
C CYS A 25 -1.34 10.07 -19.07
N MET A 26 -2.58 10.54 -19.18
CA MET A 26 -3.74 9.85 -18.64
C MET A 26 -4.51 9.12 -19.74
N VAL A 27 -4.81 7.86 -19.48
CA VAL A 27 -5.60 6.99 -20.37
C VAL A 27 -6.72 6.37 -19.57
N GLN A 28 -7.93 6.37 -20.16
CA GLN A 28 -9.05 5.65 -19.59
C GLN A 28 -9.12 4.23 -20.18
N GLU A 29 -9.04 3.23 -19.30
CA GLU A 29 -8.99 1.83 -19.69
C GLU A 29 -9.55 0.92 -18.59
N ALA A 30 -10.26 -0.14 -18.99
CA ALA A 30 -10.93 -1.07 -18.08
C ALA A 30 -11.76 -0.38 -16.97
N GLY A 31 -12.31 0.81 -17.24
CA GLY A 31 -13.04 1.61 -16.27
C GLY A 31 -12.15 2.38 -15.28
N LEU A 32 -10.82 2.34 -15.45
CA LEU A 32 -9.83 3.04 -14.61
C LEU A 32 -9.27 4.25 -15.35
N ASN A 33 -8.96 5.30 -14.59
CA ASN A 33 -8.10 6.40 -15.04
C ASN A 33 -6.66 6.05 -14.69
N VAL A 34 -5.90 5.60 -15.67
CA VAL A 34 -4.49 5.22 -15.50
C VAL A 34 -3.61 6.37 -15.94
N VAL A 35 -2.71 6.81 -15.07
CA VAL A 35 -1.71 7.83 -15.37
C VAL A 35 -0.35 7.16 -15.47
N THR A 36 0.34 7.41 -16.58
CA THR A 36 1.72 6.96 -16.79
C THR A 36 2.65 8.15 -16.85
N GLY A 37 3.89 8.00 -16.39
CA GLY A 37 4.90 9.06 -16.44
C GLY A 37 6.23 8.60 -15.89
N GLY A 38 7.17 9.51 -15.79
CA GLY A 38 8.50 9.26 -15.23
C GLY A 38 8.65 9.88 -13.84
N LEU A 39 9.31 9.19 -12.93
CA LEU A 39 9.70 9.71 -11.62
C LEU A 39 11.08 9.13 -11.26
N ASP A 40 12.06 9.99 -11.02
CA ASP A 40 13.43 9.62 -10.61
C ASP A 40 14.07 8.50 -11.44
N GLY A 41 13.86 8.53 -12.76
CA GLY A 41 14.40 7.53 -13.67
C GLY A 41 13.63 6.22 -13.74
N LEU A 42 12.50 6.12 -13.07
CA LEU A 42 11.56 5.01 -13.13
C LEU A 42 10.37 5.35 -14.06
N SER A 43 9.78 4.32 -14.65
CA SER A 43 8.48 4.41 -15.31
C SER A 43 7.38 4.11 -14.29
N ILE A 44 6.47 5.03 -14.08
CA ILE A 44 5.37 4.88 -13.13
C ILE A 44 4.06 4.68 -13.88
N VAL A 45 3.25 3.78 -13.37
CA VAL A 45 1.87 3.56 -13.78
C VAL A 45 0.99 3.65 -12.55
N ALA A 46 0.17 4.68 -12.44
CA ALA A 46 -0.61 4.95 -11.24
C ALA A 46 -2.12 4.95 -11.55
N THR A 47 -2.92 4.37 -10.65
CA THR A 47 -4.38 4.39 -10.79
C THR A 47 -5.09 4.41 -9.44
N THR A 48 -6.27 4.99 -9.43
CA THR A 48 -7.23 4.89 -8.32
C THR A 48 -8.18 3.73 -8.60
N ALA A 49 -8.10 2.69 -7.78
CA ALA A 49 -8.87 1.46 -7.97
C ALA A 49 -10.33 1.59 -7.53
N GLY A 50 -10.62 2.48 -6.61
CA GLY A 50 -11.86 2.47 -5.83
C GLY A 50 -11.73 1.60 -4.56
N MET A 51 -12.70 1.74 -3.65
CA MET A 51 -12.71 1.00 -2.39
C MET A 51 -13.09 -0.47 -2.57
N GLY A 52 -12.56 -1.31 -1.70
CA GLY A 52 -12.90 -2.72 -1.58
C GLY A 52 -11.94 -3.67 -2.32
N THR A 53 -11.90 -4.90 -1.84
CA THR A 53 -10.95 -5.93 -2.29
C THR A 53 -11.14 -6.33 -3.75
N VAL A 54 -12.38 -6.33 -4.24
CA VAL A 54 -12.70 -6.66 -5.64
C VAL A 54 -12.13 -5.62 -6.60
N ASN A 55 -12.33 -4.32 -6.30
CA ASN A 55 -11.77 -3.24 -7.10
C ASN A 55 -10.24 -3.26 -7.09
N ALA A 56 -9.65 -3.47 -5.92
CA ALA A 56 -8.20 -3.58 -5.78
C ALA A 56 -7.63 -4.74 -6.62
N ALA A 57 -8.27 -5.91 -6.57
CA ALA A 57 -7.83 -7.08 -7.35
C ALA A 57 -7.95 -6.84 -8.85
N ALA A 58 -9.09 -6.30 -9.32
CA ALA A 58 -9.32 -6.02 -10.72
C ALA A 58 -8.32 -5.00 -11.28
N ALA A 59 -8.10 -3.89 -10.56
CA ALA A 59 -7.14 -2.86 -10.95
C ALA A 59 -5.72 -3.42 -10.98
N THR A 60 -5.32 -4.15 -9.94
CA THR A 60 -3.98 -4.77 -9.86
C THR A 60 -3.74 -5.71 -11.03
N GLN A 61 -4.69 -6.63 -11.30
CA GLN A 61 -4.56 -7.58 -12.40
C GLN A 61 -4.49 -6.87 -13.76
N HIS A 62 -5.29 -5.81 -13.96
CA HIS A 62 -5.24 -5.01 -15.18
C HIS A 62 -3.85 -4.40 -15.39
N LEU A 63 -3.29 -3.74 -14.36
CA LEU A 63 -1.97 -3.14 -14.45
C LEU A 63 -0.87 -4.18 -14.69
N ILE A 64 -0.93 -5.32 -14.04
CA ILE A 64 0.03 -6.42 -14.24
C ILE A 64 -0.04 -6.90 -15.70
N SER A 65 -1.23 -7.17 -16.21
CA SER A 65 -1.42 -7.73 -17.55
C SER A 65 -1.00 -6.77 -18.66
N LYS A 66 -1.22 -5.47 -18.48
CA LYS A 66 -0.97 -4.48 -19.52
C LYS A 66 0.43 -3.89 -19.47
N TYR A 67 0.94 -3.60 -18.29
CA TYR A 67 2.18 -2.85 -18.11
C TYR A 67 3.35 -3.70 -17.62
N ALA A 68 3.10 -4.95 -17.22
CA ALA A 68 4.11 -5.88 -16.69
C ALA A 68 5.07 -5.22 -15.68
N PRO A 69 4.56 -4.56 -14.62
CA PRO A 69 5.41 -3.84 -13.69
C PRO A 69 6.32 -4.80 -12.91
N GLN A 70 7.51 -4.35 -12.56
CA GLN A 70 8.46 -5.11 -11.73
C GLN A 70 8.05 -5.12 -10.25
N ALA A 71 7.29 -4.11 -9.82
CA ALA A 71 6.70 -4.06 -8.49
C ALA A 71 5.33 -3.37 -8.52
N VAL A 72 4.48 -3.76 -7.57
CA VAL A 72 3.20 -3.10 -7.29
C VAL A 72 3.26 -2.56 -5.87
N VAL A 73 2.95 -1.28 -5.71
CA VAL A 73 2.91 -0.58 -4.43
C VAL A 73 1.47 -0.11 -4.19
N LEU A 74 0.92 -0.50 -3.04
CA LEU A 74 -0.33 0.05 -2.55
C LEU A 74 0.00 1.23 -1.62
N SER A 75 -0.54 2.40 -1.93
CA SER A 75 -0.46 3.60 -1.09
C SER A 75 -1.85 3.98 -0.63
N GLY A 76 -2.07 4.14 0.67
CA GLY A 76 -3.39 4.47 1.18
C GLY A 76 -3.42 4.77 2.66
N ILE A 77 -4.60 5.10 3.15
CA ILE A 77 -4.88 5.36 4.56
C ILE A 77 -5.55 4.15 5.20
N ALA A 78 -5.28 3.91 6.47
CA ALA A 78 -5.87 2.82 7.24
C ALA A 78 -6.18 3.27 8.67
N GLY A 79 -7.11 2.58 9.33
CA GLY A 79 -7.33 2.73 10.77
C GLY A 79 -6.23 2.06 11.58
N GLY A 80 -5.67 2.77 12.55
CA GLY A 80 -4.67 2.20 13.46
C GLY A 80 -5.32 1.30 14.51
N LEU A 81 -5.03 0.00 14.46
CA LEU A 81 -5.50 -0.98 15.46
C LEU A 81 -4.48 -1.20 16.59
N ASN A 82 -3.22 -0.88 16.35
CA ASN A 82 -2.16 -1.02 17.35
C ASN A 82 -2.19 0.21 18.28
N PRO A 83 -2.24 0.03 19.61
CA PRO A 83 -2.29 1.14 20.56
C PRO A 83 -1.05 2.05 20.56
N LYS A 84 0.03 1.64 19.89
CA LYS A 84 1.24 2.45 19.68
C LYS A 84 1.15 3.37 18.47
N LEU A 85 0.11 3.25 17.66
CA LEU A 85 -0.05 4.06 16.45
C LEU A 85 -0.87 5.32 16.76
N HIS A 86 -0.43 6.43 16.20
CA HIS A 86 -1.10 7.72 16.24
C HIS A 86 -1.48 8.16 14.82
N ILE A 87 -2.24 9.23 14.73
CA ILE A 87 -2.53 9.87 13.44
C ILE A 87 -1.20 10.34 12.83
N ASP A 88 -1.04 10.21 11.52
CA ASP A 88 0.17 10.53 10.73
C ASP A 88 1.33 9.54 10.88
N ASP A 89 1.18 8.45 11.63
CA ASP A 89 2.14 7.36 11.62
C ASP A 89 2.04 6.54 10.34
N VAL A 90 3.16 5.95 9.92
CA VAL A 90 3.23 5.11 8.72
C VAL A 90 3.31 3.65 9.10
N VAL A 91 2.50 2.80 8.47
CA VAL A 91 2.62 1.35 8.59
C VAL A 91 3.12 0.76 7.28
N ILE A 92 4.28 0.11 7.34
CA ILE A 92 4.80 -0.69 6.24
C ILE A 92 4.21 -2.09 6.37
N GLY A 93 3.35 -2.48 5.42
CA GLY A 93 2.71 -3.78 5.40
C GLY A 93 3.70 -4.89 5.04
N LYS A 94 4.30 -5.53 6.04
CA LYS A 94 5.12 -6.74 5.85
C LYS A 94 4.26 -7.96 5.57
N ARG A 95 3.07 -8.01 6.18
CA ARG A 95 2.07 -9.06 6.01
C ARG A 95 0.71 -8.46 5.72
N LEU A 96 -0.07 -9.15 4.92
CA LEU A 96 -1.42 -8.76 4.54
C LEU A 96 -2.36 -9.92 4.87
N ARG A 97 -3.48 -9.62 5.53
CA ARG A 97 -4.47 -10.62 5.94
C ARG A 97 -5.88 -10.16 5.63
N TYR A 98 -6.78 -11.12 5.49
CA TYR A 98 -8.20 -10.83 5.49
C TYR A 98 -8.68 -10.46 6.90
N LEU A 99 -9.57 -9.46 6.98
CA LEU A 99 -10.17 -9.01 8.24
C LEU A 99 -11.48 -9.72 8.56
N ASP A 100 -12.29 -9.95 7.55
CA ASP A 100 -13.69 -10.37 7.66
C ASP A 100 -14.01 -11.67 6.88
N THR A 101 -13.00 -12.41 6.50
CA THR A 101 -13.14 -13.70 5.81
C THR A 101 -12.69 -14.83 6.74
N ASP A 102 -13.38 -15.96 6.68
CA ASP A 102 -12.96 -17.17 7.39
C ASP A 102 -11.68 -17.73 6.76
N THR A 103 -10.56 -17.38 7.37
CA THR A 103 -9.23 -17.78 6.87
C THR A 103 -8.96 -19.27 7.05
N ALA A 104 -9.70 -19.97 7.94
CA ALA A 104 -9.57 -21.41 8.09
C ALA A 104 -10.11 -22.14 6.85
N LEU A 105 -11.24 -21.70 6.30
CA LEU A 105 -11.77 -22.24 5.05
C LEU A 105 -10.84 -21.97 3.85
N ILE A 106 -10.17 -20.81 3.85
CA ILE A 106 -9.17 -20.53 2.80
C ILE A 106 -7.99 -21.48 2.94
N ALA A 107 -7.45 -21.66 4.14
CA ALA A 107 -6.32 -22.56 4.40
C ALA A 107 -6.64 -24.03 4.07
N GLU A 108 -7.88 -24.46 4.29
CA GLU A 108 -8.34 -25.80 3.95
C GLU A 108 -8.37 -26.02 2.42
N SER A 109 -8.88 -25.07 1.66
CA SER A 109 -9.04 -25.17 0.21
C SER A 109 -7.77 -24.78 -0.57
N ALA A 110 -7.02 -23.81 -0.06
CA ALA A 110 -5.83 -23.27 -0.69
C ALA A 110 -4.82 -22.84 0.40
N PRO A 111 -4.05 -23.78 0.98
CA PRO A 111 -3.08 -23.49 2.03
C PRO A 111 -2.05 -22.43 1.59
N GLY A 112 -1.79 -21.45 2.47
CA GLY A 112 -0.86 -20.35 2.22
C GLY A 112 -1.50 -19.10 1.60
N LEU A 113 -2.79 -19.13 1.26
CA LEU A 113 -3.53 -17.97 0.77
C LEU A 113 -4.34 -17.25 1.86
N GLU A 114 -4.23 -17.66 3.10
CA GLU A 114 -4.80 -16.98 4.27
C GLU A 114 -4.00 -15.74 4.69
N GLU A 115 -2.72 -15.68 4.32
CA GLU A 115 -1.83 -14.54 4.59
C GLU A 115 -0.86 -14.33 3.42
N PHE A 116 -0.58 -13.08 3.09
CA PHE A 116 0.35 -12.71 2.03
C PHE A 116 1.53 -11.94 2.60
N GLY A 117 2.73 -12.26 2.14
CA GLY A 117 3.96 -11.53 2.46
C GLY A 117 4.26 -10.47 1.41
N SER A 118 4.64 -9.27 1.85
CA SER A 118 5.26 -8.29 0.95
C SER A 118 6.70 -8.67 0.61
N THR A 119 7.19 -8.20 -0.52
CA THR A 119 8.58 -8.42 -0.95
C THR A 119 9.55 -7.84 0.09
N PRO A 120 10.41 -8.66 0.74
CA PRO A 120 11.26 -8.19 1.84
C PRO A 120 12.12 -6.98 1.47
N ALA A 121 12.75 -6.98 0.30
CA ALA A 121 13.58 -5.88 -0.17
C ALA A 121 12.80 -4.55 -0.27
N LEU A 122 11.52 -4.58 -0.67
CA LEU A 122 10.70 -3.35 -0.73
C LEU A 122 10.31 -2.86 0.67
N VAL A 123 10.09 -3.78 1.62
CA VAL A 123 9.85 -3.45 3.03
C VAL A 123 11.08 -2.77 3.64
N ASP A 124 12.27 -3.31 3.37
CA ASP A 124 13.54 -2.77 3.88
C ASP A 124 13.80 -1.38 3.27
N ILE A 125 13.66 -1.20 1.95
CA ILE A 125 13.80 0.11 1.29
C ILE A 125 12.83 1.14 1.89
N ALA A 126 11.57 0.77 2.11
CA ALA A 126 10.59 1.69 2.68
C ALA A 126 10.96 2.09 4.13
N ALA A 127 11.47 1.14 4.92
CA ALA A 127 11.92 1.42 6.28
C ALA A 127 13.14 2.36 6.30
N ASP A 128 14.13 2.11 5.44
CA ASP A 128 15.33 2.93 5.32
C ASP A 128 14.98 4.37 4.90
N VAL A 129 14.14 4.53 3.87
CA VAL A 129 13.70 5.86 3.40
C VAL A 129 12.94 6.62 4.48
N LEU A 130 12.06 5.95 5.25
CA LEU A 130 11.36 6.62 6.34
C LEU A 130 12.33 7.03 7.46
N ALA A 131 13.31 6.19 7.80
CA ALA A 131 14.35 6.54 8.78
C ALA A 131 15.20 7.73 8.32
N GLU A 132 15.62 7.78 7.06
CA GLU A 132 16.34 8.92 6.46
C GLU A 132 15.52 10.21 6.49
N ARG A 133 14.19 10.09 6.39
CA ARG A 133 13.26 11.22 6.50
C ARG A 133 12.90 11.60 7.93
N GLY A 134 13.56 10.99 8.93
CA GLY A 134 13.41 11.33 10.34
C GLY A 134 12.25 10.65 11.05
N PHE A 135 11.61 9.64 10.42
CA PHE A 135 10.65 8.81 11.14
C PHE A 135 11.35 7.81 12.04
N VAL A 136 10.81 7.60 13.23
CA VAL A 136 11.35 6.65 14.21
C VAL A 136 10.65 5.30 14.09
N ASN A 137 11.40 4.21 14.06
CA ASN A 137 10.83 2.86 14.05
C ASN A 137 10.23 2.51 15.43
N ALA A 138 8.91 2.46 15.52
CA ALA A 138 8.18 2.17 16.76
C ALA A 138 8.36 0.71 17.27
N SER A 139 8.87 -0.19 16.43
CA SER A 139 9.16 -1.59 16.85
C SER A 139 10.42 -1.69 17.67
N THR A 140 11.39 -0.81 17.46
CA THR A 140 12.72 -0.86 18.09
C THR A 140 12.92 0.19 19.19
N ASN A 141 12.06 1.20 19.25
CA ASN A 141 12.21 2.33 20.18
C ASN A 141 11.00 2.45 21.12
N ALA A 142 11.19 2.09 22.39
CA ALA A 142 10.15 2.22 23.41
C ALA A 142 9.83 3.70 23.76
N ALA A 143 10.71 4.64 23.40
CA ALA A 143 10.55 6.08 23.65
C ALA A 143 9.78 6.81 22.50
N ALA A 144 9.34 6.11 21.48
CA ALA A 144 8.64 6.69 20.33
C ALA A 144 7.21 7.19 20.65
N SER A 145 6.76 7.10 21.90
CA SER A 145 5.42 7.50 22.32
C SER A 145 5.26 8.99 22.69
N ASN A 146 6.21 9.85 22.29
CA ASN A 146 6.07 11.28 22.53
C ASN A 146 5.19 11.92 21.46
N GLU A 147 4.17 12.67 21.88
CA GLU A 147 3.36 13.50 20.99
C GLU A 147 4.24 14.36 20.07
N GLY A 148 3.99 14.30 18.77
CA GLY A 148 4.73 15.05 17.76
C GLY A 148 5.91 14.33 17.11
N THR A 149 6.28 13.13 17.55
CA THR A 149 7.30 12.32 16.87
C THR A 149 6.67 11.52 15.74
N LYS A 150 7.07 11.78 14.50
CA LYS A 150 6.66 10.94 13.36
C LYS A 150 7.30 9.57 13.48
N GLN A 151 6.50 8.53 13.40
CA GLN A 151 7.01 7.16 13.53
C GLN A 151 6.48 6.24 12.43
N PHE A 152 7.16 5.13 12.24
CA PHE A 152 6.66 4.05 11.40
C PHE A 152 6.72 2.70 12.12
N LEU A 153 5.87 1.79 11.68
CA LEU A 153 5.81 0.42 12.16
C LEU A 153 5.87 -0.53 10.96
N VAL A 154 6.71 -1.56 11.03
CA VAL A 154 6.66 -2.68 10.10
C VAL A 154 5.74 -3.74 10.70
N GLY A 155 4.60 -3.98 10.06
CA GLY A 155 3.56 -4.78 10.67
C GLY A 155 2.61 -5.48 9.70
N THR A 156 1.49 -5.91 10.24
CA THR A 156 0.41 -6.54 9.46
C THR A 156 -0.66 -5.51 9.14
N ILE A 157 -1.10 -5.49 7.88
CA ILE A 157 -2.28 -4.76 7.43
C ILE A 157 -3.39 -5.78 7.20
N ALA A 158 -4.54 -5.57 7.85
CA ALA A 158 -5.73 -6.36 7.62
C ALA A 158 -6.68 -5.60 6.68
N THR A 159 -7.27 -6.30 5.72
CA THR A 159 -8.19 -5.73 4.76
C THR A 159 -9.48 -6.53 4.68
N GLY A 160 -10.57 -5.88 4.37
CA GLY A 160 -11.88 -6.50 4.23
C GLY A 160 -12.86 -5.59 3.50
N ASN A 161 -14.10 -6.05 3.38
CA ASN A 161 -15.17 -5.29 2.73
C ASN A 161 -16.07 -4.56 3.73
N ARG A 162 -15.69 -4.54 5.01
CA ARG A 162 -16.38 -3.81 6.07
C ARG A 162 -15.59 -2.59 6.48
N PHE A 163 -16.28 -1.46 6.59
CA PHE A 163 -15.70 -0.28 7.21
C PHE A 163 -15.65 -0.50 8.72
N VAL A 164 -14.45 -0.49 9.30
CA VAL A 164 -14.27 -0.61 10.76
C VAL A 164 -14.44 0.78 11.36
N THR A 165 -15.56 1.01 12.03
CA THR A 165 -15.85 2.25 12.74
C THR A 165 -15.92 1.97 14.23
N GLY A 166 -15.12 2.68 15.00
CA GLY A 166 -15.15 2.70 16.46
C GLY A 166 -14.66 1.42 17.13
N ALA A 167 -13.95 1.60 18.20
CA ALA A 167 -13.80 0.62 19.27
C ALA A 167 -14.86 0.87 20.31
#